data_8712151a95cca07cfb1b32036612266b
#
_entry.id   8712151a95cca07cfb1b32036612266b
#
_cell.length_a   1.000
_cell.length_b   1.000
_cell.length_c   1.000
_cell.angle_alpha   90.00
_cell.angle_beta   90.00
_cell.angle_gamma   90.00
#
_symmetry.space_group_name_H-M   'P 1'
#
loop_
_entity.id
_entity.type
_entity.pdbx_description
1 polymer ?
#
loop_
_entity_poly.entity_id
_entity_poly.type
_entity_poly.pdbx_seq_one_letter_code
_entity_poly.pdbx_strand_id
1 'polypeptide(L)'
;QAPDTARELATEDRYDLLFFDLPGTVNSAGILRTIAQMDYIFAPISADKVVLESTLAFLDVLQRMMLGKETTSRLKGIYLFWNLVDRRETSGLYRKYEQVVAEMGLPMLQTRIPDTKRFRKEADRGNRMAFRSTLLSPDKRMIAGSGIPELAREILSILKLGDYEEAAE
;
A
#
# COMPACT_ATOMS: atom_id res chain seq x y z
N GLN A 1 -22.53 4.16 0.64
CA GLN A 1 -21.66 5.19 0.03
C GLN A 1 -20.36 4.54 -0.47
N ALA A 2 -19.21 4.55 0.25
CA ALA A 2 -17.98 3.96 -0.30
C ALA A 2 -18.07 2.45 -0.62
N PRO A 3 -18.70 1.60 0.21
CA PRO A 3 -18.89 0.19 -0.13
C PRO A 3 -19.78 -0.04 -1.35
N ASP A 4 -20.79 0.79 -1.54
CA ASP A 4 -21.73 0.69 -2.66
C ASP A 4 -21.04 1.10 -3.96
N THR A 5 -20.27 2.20 -3.93
CA THR A 5 -19.46 2.66 -5.06
C THR A 5 -18.40 1.62 -5.46
N ALA A 6 -17.74 0.99 -4.48
CA ALA A 6 -16.79 -0.08 -4.75
C ALA A 6 -17.45 -1.27 -5.47
N ARG A 7 -18.67 -1.63 -5.05
CA ARG A 7 -19.45 -2.71 -5.67
C ARG A 7 -19.90 -2.35 -7.08
N GLU A 8 -20.40 -1.13 -7.29
CA GLU A 8 -20.79 -0.63 -8.60
C GLU A 8 -19.62 -0.66 -9.58
N LEU A 9 -18.48 -0.09 -9.20
CA LEU A 9 -17.27 -0.08 -10.03
C LEU A 9 -16.73 -1.49 -10.30
N ALA A 10 -16.84 -2.41 -9.35
CA ALA A 10 -16.40 -3.79 -9.53
C ALA A 10 -17.33 -4.61 -10.43
N THR A 11 -18.58 -4.18 -10.65
CA THR A 11 -19.52 -4.81 -11.59
C THR A 11 -19.42 -4.24 -13.00
N GLU A 12 -18.83 -3.05 -13.15
CA GLU A 12 -18.50 -2.50 -14.46
C GLU A 12 -17.26 -3.24 -14.99
N ASP A 13 -17.41 -4.01 -16.03
CA ASP A 13 -16.33 -4.78 -16.71
C ASP A 13 -15.37 -3.83 -17.47
N ARG A 14 -14.96 -2.74 -16.83
CA ARG A 14 -14.19 -1.61 -17.37
C ARG A 14 -12.83 -1.42 -16.73
N TYR A 15 -12.59 -2.09 -15.60
CA TYR A 15 -11.37 -1.90 -14.80
C TYR A 15 -10.78 -3.24 -14.40
N ASP A 16 -9.53 -3.45 -14.72
CA ASP A 16 -8.77 -4.63 -14.28
C ASP A 16 -8.35 -4.52 -12.81
N LEU A 17 -8.20 -3.28 -12.31
CA LEU A 17 -7.72 -2.98 -10.97
C LEU A 17 -8.34 -1.69 -10.43
N LEU A 18 -8.79 -1.75 -9.18
CA LEU A 18 -9.30 -0.61 -8.43
C LEU A 18 -8.49 -0.41 -7.16
N PHE A 19 -7.92 0.78 -7.00
CA PHE A 19 -7.25 1.19 -5.78
C PHE A 19 -8.17 2.05 -4.92
N PHE A 20 -8.26 1.71 -3.64
CA PHE A 20 -8.98 2.50 -2.64
C PHE A 20 -7.99 3.05 -1.62
N ASP A 21 -7.86 4.36 -1.55
CA ASP A 21 -7.12 5.03 -0.48
C ASP A 21 -8.03 5.13 0.74
N LEU A 22 -7.66 4.41 1.81
CA LEU A 22 -8.43 4.35 3.04
C LEU A 22 -7.77 5.22 4.12
N PRO A 23 -8.55 5.98 4.89
CA PRO A 23 -8.00 6.74 5.99
C PRO A 23 -7.41 5.81 7.05
N GLY A 24 -6.29 6.22 7.66
CA GLY A 24 -5.60 5.44 8.70
C GLY A 24 -6.36 5.24 10.01
N THR A 25 -7.57 5.79 10.12
CA THR A 25 -8.44 5.65 11.29
C THR A 25 -9.59 4.70 10.97
N VAL A 26 -9.63 3.55 11.64
CA VAL A 26 -10.57 2.47 11.33
C VAL A 26 -11.81 2.45 12.22
N ASN A 27 -12.09 3.55 12.88
CA ASN A 27 -13.17 3.63 13.87
C ASN A 27 -14.59 3.67 13.30
N SER A 28 -14.79 3.35 12.02
CA SER A 28 -16.14 3.34 11.45
C SER A 28 -16.50 1.97 10.85
N ALA A 29 -17.73 1.53 11.13
CA ALA A 29 -18.29 0.33 10.53
C ALA A 29 -18.27 0.39 8.98
N GLY A 30 -18.29 1.59 8.40
CA GLY A 30 -18.19 1.79 6.96
C GLY A 30 -16.85 1.37 6.38
N ILE A 31 -15.75 1.70 7.06
CA ILE A 31 -14.39 1.31 6.65
C ILE A 31 -14.22 -0.21 6.70
N LEU A 32 -14.66 -0.84 7.79
CA LEU A 32 -14.61 -2.31 7.89
C LEU A 32 -15.42 -3.02 6.79
N ARG A 33 -16.60 -2.48 6.45
CA ARG A 33 -17.40 -3.00 5.32
C ARG A 33 -16.70 -2.81 3.98
N THR A 34 -16.00 -1.70 3.79
CA THR A 34 -15.23 -1.46 2.57
C THR A 34 -14.08 -2.46 2.49
N ILE A 35 -13.31 -2.63 3.57
CA ILE A 35 -12.21 -3.59 3.66
C ILE A 35 -12.67 -5.01 3.35
N ALA A 36 -13.84 -5.42 3.86
CA ALA A 36 -14.40 -6.75 3.61
C ALA A 36 -14.74 -7.02 2.13
N GLN A 37 -14.83 -5.98 1.30
CA GLN A 37 -15.05 -6.09 -0.15
C GLN A 37 -13.74 -6.07 -0.96
N MET A 38 -12.60 -5.80 -0.34
CA MET A 38 -11.30 -5.78 -1.01
C MET A 38 -10.76 -7.20 -1.18
N ASP A 39 -10.02 -7.43 -2.27
CA ASP A 39 -9.28 -8.68 -2.46
C ASP A 39 -7.94 -8.65 -1.73
N TYR A 40 -7.26 -7.51 -1.68
CA TYR A 40 -5.95 -7.35 -1.07
C TYR A 40 -5.83 -6.03 -0.33
N ILE A 41 -4.99 -6.02 0.71
CA ILE A 41 -4.59 -4.82 1.44
C ILE A 41 -3.08 -4.67 1.35
N PHE A 42 -2.62 -3.48 1.00
CA PHE A 42 -1.21 -3.11 1.04
C PHE A 42 -1.04 -1.98 2.06
N ALA A 43 -0.42 -2.31 3.20
CA ALA A 43 -0.30 -1.39 4.33
C ALA A 43 1.11 -0.82 4.42
N PRO A 44 1.30 0.50 4.23
CA PRO A 44 2.57 1.15 4.49
C PRO A 44 2.86 1.21 5.99
N ILE A 45 4.08 0.85 6.38
CA ILE A 45 4.57 1.00 7.75
C ILE A 45 5.83 1.86 7.77
N SER A 46 6.05 2.56 8.86
CA SER A 46 7.26 3.35 9.09
C SER A 46 7.98 2.89 10.35
N ALA A 47 9.25 3.29 10.52
CA ALA A 47 10.04 2.95 11.69
C ALA A 47 9.69 3.77 12.95
N ASP A 48 8.61 4.53 12.91
CA ASP A 48 8.03 5.15 14.11
C ASP A 48 7.35 4.08 14.97
N LYS A 49 7.82 3.93 16.20
CA LYS A 49 7.37 2.87 17.12
C LYS A 49 5.86 2.94 17.37
N VAL A 50 5.32 4.12 17.61
CA VAL A 50 3.89 4.30 17.98
C VAL A 50 3.01 4.00 16.78
N VAL A 51 3.38 4.51 15.61
CA VAL A 51 2.67 4.27 14.36
C VAL A 51 2.70 2.79 14.01
N LEU A 52 3.86 2.16 14.14
CA LEU A 52 4.01 0.74 13.82
C LEU A 52 3.21 -0.15 14.75
N GLU A 53 3.31 0.03 16.07
CA GLU A 53 2.57 -0.77 17.06
C GLU A 53 1.05 -0.65 16.85
N SER A 54 0.55 0.54 16.60
CA SER A 54 -0.88 0.75 16.32
C SER A 54 -1.31 0.10 14.99
N THR A 55 -0.48 0.19 13.97
CA THR A 55 -0.76 -0.46 12.67
C THR A 55 -0.77 -1.97 12.80
N LEU A 56 0.22 -2.56 13.47
CA LEU A 56 0.30 -4.00 13.67
C LEU A 56 -0.87 -4.55 14.50
N ALA A 57 -1.25 -3.85 15.57
CA ALA A 57 -2.42 -4.22 16.38
C ALA A 57 -3.70 -4.22 15.54
N PHE A 58 -3.87 -3.22 14.68
CA PHE A 58 -4.99 -3.15 13.76
C PHE A 58 -4.99 -4.28 12.72
N LEU A 59 -3.84 -4.57 12.13
CA LEU A 59 -3.71 -5.63 11.12
C LEU A 59 -3.93 -7.03 11.73
N ASP A 60 -3.52 -7.25 12.98
CA ASP A 60 -3.83 -8.49 13.72
C ASP A 60 -5.35 -8.70 13.85
N VAL A 61 -6.07 -7.65 14.23
CA VAL A 61 -7.54 -7.69 14.31
C VAL A 61 -8.15 -7.99 12.94
N LEU A 62 -7.70 -7.28 11.89
CA LEU A 62 -8.19 -7.53 10.54
C LEU A 62 -7.90 -8.95 10.06
N GLN A 63 -6.72 -9.45 10.31
CA GLN A 63 -6.33 -10.80 9.90
C GLN A 63 -7.24 -11.84 10.55
N ARG A 64 -7.52 -11.72 11.83
CA ARG A 64 -8.43 -12.63 12.55
C ARG A 64 -9.86 -12.53 12.06
N MET A 65 -10.35 -11.32 11.80
CA MET A 65 -11.73 -11.09 11.39
C MET A 65 -11.98 -11.44 9.92
N MET A 66 -11.01 -11.20 9.05
CA MET A 66 -11.23 -11.21 7.60
C MET A 66 -10.66 -12.43 6.88
N LEU A 67 -9.62 -13.08 7.44
CA LEU A 67 -8.98 -14.25 6.85
C LEU A 67 -9.38 -15.57 7.54
N GLY A 68 -10.25 -15.52 8.53
CA GLY A 68 -10.77 -16.73 9.22
C GLY A 68 -11.65 -17.57 8.29
N LYS A 69 -11.69 -18.89 8.52
CA LYS A 69 -12.42 -19.85 7.66
C LYS A 69 -13.94 -19.63 7.58
N GLU A 70 -14.53 -18.89 8.53
CA GLU A 70 -15.97 -18.64 8.63
C GLU A 70 -16.38 -17.24 8.17
N THR A 71 -15.48 -16.50 7.51
CA THR A 71 -15.78 -15.12 7.13
C THR A 71 -16.40 -15.04 5.74
N THR A 72 -17.27 -14.06 5.56
CA THR A 72 -17.81 -13.68 4.25
C THR A 72 -16.92 -12.67 3.52
N SER A 73 -15.73 -12.42 4.04
CA SER A 73 -14.76 -11.48 3.46
C SER A 73 -14.20 -12.02 2.13
N ARG A 74 -13.99 -11.13 1.17
CA ARG A 74 -13.30 -11.43 -0.09
C ARG A 74 -11.78 -11.34 0.03
N LEU A 75 -11.28 -10.88 1.15
CA LEU A 75 -9.87 -10.60 1.39
C LEU A 75 -9.00 -11.86 1.24
N LYS A 76 -8.07 -11.82 0.32
CA LYS A 76 -7.12 -12.91 0.00
C LYS A 76 -5.77 -12.73 0.68
N GLY A 77 -5.40 -11.49 1.02
CA GLY A 77 -4.13 -11.23 1.69
C GLY A 77 -3.96 -9.80 2.17
N ILE A 78 -3.10 -9.67 3.18
CA ILE A 78 -2.65 -8.40 3.74
C ILE A 78 -1.13 -8.39 3.62
N TYR A 79 -0.58 -7.37 2.97
CA TYR A 79 0.85 -7.22 2.72
C TYR A 79 1.33 -5.90 3.30
N LEU A 80 2.48 -5.93 3.96
CA LEU A 80 3.10 -4.72 4.49
C LEU A 80 4.29 -4.31 3.62
N PHE A 81 4.60 -3.03 3.62
CA PHE A 81 5.83 -2.53 3.03
C PHE A 81 6.38 -1.34 3.81
N TRP A 82 7.71 -1.23 3.80
CA TRP A 82 8.38 -0.10 4.43
C TRP A 82 8.18 1.18 3.63
N ASN A 83 7.65 2.19 4.30
CA ASN A 83 7.52 3.56 3.80
C ASN A 83 8.35 4.52 4.66
N LEU A 84 8.79 5.62 4.09
CA LEU A 84 9.60 6.64 4.76
C LEU A 84 10.90 6.08 5.36
N VAL A 85 11.57 5.18 4.63
CA VAL A 85 12.81 4.56 5.09
C VAL A 85 13.95 5.56 5.07
N ASP A 86 14.56 5.82 6.23
CA ASP A 86 15.81 6.59 6.29
C ASP A 86 16.98 5.67 5.90
N ARG A 87 17.63 5.99 4.78
CA ARG A 87 18.78 5.22 4.28
C ARG A 87 20.02 5.29 5.18
N ARG A 88 20.07 6.27 6.09
CA ARG A 88 21.16 6.42 7.07
C ARG A 88 20.96 5.52 8.29
N GLU A 89 19.75 5.05 8.50
CA GLU A 89 19.40 4.14 9.59
C GLU A 89 19.95 2.74 9.27
N THR A 90 21.11 2.42 9.78
CA THR A 90 21.78 1.12 9.61
C THR A 90 21.42 0.13 10.70
N SER A 91 20.60 0.55 11.64
CA SER A 91 20.29 -0.20 12.83
C SER A 91 19.56 -1.50 12.54
N GLY A 92 19.70 -2.44 13.47
CA GLY A 92 18.89 -3.65 13.49
C GLY A 92 17.40 -3.40 13.73
N LEU A 93 16.94 -2.13 13.76
CA LEU A 93 15.57 -1.74 14.03
C LEU A 93 14.61 -2.34 13.01
N TYR A 94 14.87 -2.13 11.72
CA TYR A 94 14.05 -2.70 10.64
C TYR A 94 13.98 -4.22 10.74
N ARG A 95 15.11 -4.89 10.96
CA ARG A 95 15.15 -6.36 11.10
C ARG A 95 14.34 -6.85 12.30
N LYS A 96 14.40 -6.15 13.45
CA LYS A 96 13.60 -6.51 14.62
C LYS A 96 12.10 -6.43 14.33
N TYR A 97 11.66 -5.39 13.65
CA TYR A 97 10.26 -5.25 13.29
C TYR A 97 9.83 -6.24 12.21
N GLU A 98 10.69 -6.53 11.23
CA GLU A 98 10.44 -7.57 10.22
C GLU A 98 10.25 -8.95 10.88
N GLN A 99 11.02 -9.24 11.93
CA GLN A 99 10.85 -10.46 12.70
C GLN A 99 9.49 -10.50 13.41
N VAL A 100 9.07 -9.42 14.06
CA VAL A 100 7.74 -9.33 14.69
C VAL A 100 6.63 -9.51 13.66
N VAL A 101 6.73 -8.87 12.52
CA VAL A 101 5.76 -9.00 11.42
C VAL A 101 5.70 -10.45 10.92
N ALA A 102 6.85 -11.10 10.78
CA ALA A 102 6.91 -12.51 10.37
C ALA A 102 6.29 -13.46 11.42
N GLU A 103 6.52 -13.18 12.71
CA GLU A 103 5.89 -13.94 13.82
C GLU A 103 4.36 -13.80 13.82
N MET A 104 3.83 -12.66 13.34
CA MET A 104 2.40 -12.45 13.14
C MET A 104 1.86 -13.16 11.89
N GLY A 105 2.72 -13.77 11.07
CA GLY A 105 2.32 -14.41 9.81
C GLY A 105 1.92 -13.43 8.72
N LEU A 106 2.32 -12.16 8.82
CA LEU A 106 2.04 -11.13 7.82
C LEU A 106 3.20 -11.05 6.81
N PRO A 107 2.93 -11.19 5.51
CA PRO A 107 3.95 -11.04 4.48
C PRO A 107 4.39 -9.59 4.32
N MET A 108 5.69 -9.39 4.10
CA MET A 108 6.27 -8.09 3.76
C MET A 108 6.78 -8.07 2.33
N LEU A 109 6.54 -6.95 1.66
CA LEU A 109 7.14 -6.67 0.36
C LEU A 109 8.64 -6.41 0.49
N GLN A 110 9.38 -6.76 -0.56
CA GLN A 110 10.82 -6.52 -0.62
C GLN A 110 11.14 -5.05 -0.86
N THR A 111 10.25 -4.37 -1.59
CA THR A 111 10.42 -2.96 -1.94
C THR A 111 10.26 -2.08 -0.71
N ARG A 112 11.20 -1.14 -0.56
CA ARG A 112 11.22 -0.13 0.51
C ARG A 112 11.14 1.25 -0.10
N ILE A 113 10.19 2.07 0.34
CA ILE A 113 10.02 3.44 -0.13
C ILE A 113 10.85 4.38 0.75
N PRO A 114 11.87 5.04 0.21
CA PRO A 114 12.74 5.91 0.99
C PRO A 114 12.05 7.21 1.40
N ASP A 115 12.41 7.75 2.57
CA ASP A 115 12.10 9.14 2.89
C ASP A 115 12.93 10.06 1.99
N THR A 116 12.26 10.68 1.05
CA THR A 116 12.92 11.56 0.08
C THR A 116 12.22 12.91 0.00
N LYS A 117 13.05 13.95 -0.07
CA LYS A 117 12.57 15.32 -0.32
C LYS A 117 11.86 15.49 -1.66
N ARG A 118 11.99 14.52 -2.59
CA ARG A 118 11.34 14.58 -3.91
C ARG A 118 9.82 14.65 -3.78
N PHE A 119 9.22 13.87 -2.89
CA PHE A 119 7.77 13.88 -2.64
C PHE A 119 7.28 15.21 -2.04
N ARG A 120 8.17 15.97 -1.40
CA ARG A 120 7.84 17.27 -0.80
C ARG A 120 8.02 18.43 -1.79
N LYS A 121 8.89 18.28 -2.80
CA LYS A 121 9.17 19.34 -3.80
C LYS A 121 8.00 19.61 -4.72
N GLU A 122 7.09 18.67 -4.88
CA GLU A 122 5.90 18.85 -5.71
C GLU A 122 4.95 19.94 -5.16
N ALA A 123 4.99 20.17 -3.84
CA ALA A 123 4.23 21.23 -3.20
C ALA A 123 4.80 22.64 -3.44
N ASP A 124 5.99 22.75 -4.00
CA ASP A 124 6.62 24.04 -4.29
C ASP A 124 6.01 24.64 -5.56
N ARG A 125 5.34 25.79 -5.42
CA ARG A 125 4.58 26.47 -6.49
C ARG A 125 5.39 26.82 -7.74
N GLY A 126 6.71 26.75 -7.68
CA GLY A 126 7.62 26.98 -8.81
C GLY A 126 7.95 25.72 -9.60
N ASN A 127 7.62 24.54 -9.10
CA ASN A 127 8.00 23.27 -9.72
C ASN A 127 6.90 22.79 -10.69
N ARG A 128 7.25 22.76 -11.99
CA ARG A 128 6.34 22.26 -13.05
C ARG A 128 6.34 20.72 -13.17
N MET A 129 7.08 20.01 -12.32
CA MET A 129 7.19 18.56 -12.38
C MET A 129 6.09 17.93 -11.55
N ALA A 130 5.12 17.32 -12.20
CA ALA A 130 4.07 16.55 -11.55
C ALA A 130 4.60 15.16 -11.15
N PHE A 131 4.57 14.87 -9.85
CA PHE A 131 4.81 13.52 -9.32
C PHE A 131 3.48 12.79 -9.06
N ARG A 132 2.54 13.48 -8.46
CA ARG A 132 1.19 13.00 -8.17
C ARG A 132 0.20 13.58 -9.16
N SER A 133 -0.12 12.82 -10.19
CA SER A 133 -1.11 13.21 -11.19
C SER A 133 -1.93 12.00 -11.60
N THR A 134 -3.23 12.20 -11.71
CA THR A 134 -4.16 11.20 -12.26
C THR A 134 -4.36 11.37 -13.77
N LEU A 135 -3.90 12.46 -14.34
CA LEU A 135 -4.13 12.82 -15.74
C LEU A 135 -2.87 12.78 -16.60
N LEU A 136 -1.70 12.95 -15.98
CA LEU A 136 -0.42 13.02 -16.68
C LEU A 136 0.52 11.95 -16.12
N SER A 137 1.30 11.35 -16.99
CA SER A 137 2.39 10.47 -16.57
C SER A 137 3.35 11.23 -15.66
N PRO A 138 3.80 10.63 -14.54
CA PRO A 138 4.74 11.28 -13.66
C PRO A 138 6.09 11.52 -14.35
N ASP A 139 6.76 12.58 -13.97
CA ASP A 139 8.10 12.88 -14.52
C ASP A 139 9.08 11.75 -14.21
N LYS A 140 9.72 11.20 -15.25
CA LYS A 140 10.66 10.08 -15.15
C LYS A 140 11.82 10.35 -14.17
N ARG A 141 12.26 11.60 -14.05
CA ARG A 141 13.34 12.00 -13.11
C ARG A 141 12.87 12.04 -11.67
N MET A 142 11.58 12.33 -11.46
CA MET A 142 10.98 12.33 -10.13
C MET A 142 10.79 10.90 -9.59
N ILE A 143 10.34 9.99 -10.42
CA ILE A 143 10.10 8.60 -10.00
C ILE A 143 11.38 7.74 -9.96
N ALA A 144 12.41 8.10 -10.74
CA ALA A 144 13.68 7.36 -10.72
C ALA A 144 14.28 7.29 -9.31
N GLY A 145 14.48 6.08 -8.79
CA GLY A 145 15.00 5.83 -7.44
C GLY A 145 14.05 6.23 -6.30
N SER A 146 12.76 6.43 -6.58
CA SER A 146 11.72 6.64 -5.56
C SER A 146 11.25 5.33 -4.91
N GLY A 147 11.48 4.19 -5.54
CA GLY A 147 10.94 2.89 -5.16
C GLY A 147 9.51 2.64 -5.65
N ILE A 148 8.85 3.64 -6.23
CA ILE A 148 7.45 3.49 -6.70
C ILE A 148 7.33 2.51 -7.87
N PRO A 149 8.17 2.54 -8.91
CA PRO A 149 8.09 1.55 -9.99
C PRO A 149 8.31 0.12 -9.50
N GLU A 150 9.26 -0.07 -8.57
CA GLU A 150 9.55 -1.35 -7.96
C GLU A 150 8.36 -1.85 -7.13
N LEU A 151 7.76 -0.98 -6.33
CA LEU A 151 6.57 -1.30 -5.54
C LEU A 151 5.39 -1.67 -6.45
N ALA A 152 5.17 -0.92 -7.51
CA ALA A 152 4.10 -1.20 -8.46
C ALA A 152 4.27 -2.58 -9.11
N ARG A 153 5.47 -2.92 -9.58
CA ARG A 153 5.77 -4.24 -10.16
C ARG A 153 5.55 -5.37 -9.15
N GLU A 154 5.98 -5.20 -7.91
CA GLU A 154 5.80 -6.20 -6.87
C GLU A 154 4.31 -6.41 -6.54
N ILE A 155 3.53 -5.33 -6.43
CA ILE A 155 2.08 -5.40 -6.24
C ILE A 155 1.41 -6.12 -7.41
N LEU A 156 1.71 -5.74 -8.66
CA LEU A 156 1.12 -6.36 -9.85
C LEU A 156 1.45 -7.86 -9.95
N SER A 157 2.66 -8.25 -9.55
CA SER A 157 3.05 -9.67 -9.47
C SER A 157 2.21 -10.44 -8.46
N ILE A 158 1.94 -9.88 -7.28
CA ILE A 158 1.07 -10.49 -6.26
C ILE A 158 -0.36 -10.64 -6.79
N LEU A 159 -0.84 -9.63 -7.50
CA LEU A 159 -2.18 -9.62 -8.09
C LEU A 159 -2.31 -10.53 -9.32
N LYS A 160 -1.19 -11.05 -9.84
CA LYS A 160 -1.11 -11.83 -11.08
C LYS A 160 -1.69 -11.08 -12.29
N LEU A 161 -1.56 -9.78 -12.28
CA LEU A 161 -1.94 -8.91 -13.38
C LEU A 161 -0.71 -8.72 -14.28
N GLY A 162 -0.39 -9.69 -15.09
CA GLY A 162 0.57 -9.73 -16.19
C GLY A 162 1.87 -8.90 -16.09
N ASP A 163 2.87 -9.27 -16.84
CA ASP A 163 4.04 -8.43 -17.08
C ASP A 163 3.61 -7.22 -17.90
N TYR A 164 3.38 -6.09 -17.22
CA TYR A 164 3.39 -4.82 -17.92
C TYR A 164 4.85 -4.57 -18.31
N GLU A 165 5.22 -5.07 -19.48
CA GLU A 165 6.43 -4.59 -20.15
C GLU A 165 6.32 -3.07 -20.21
N GLU A 166 7.32 -2.39 -19.70
CA GLU A 166 7.44 -0.95 -19.87
C GLU A 166 7.25 -0.66 -21.36
N ALA A 167 6.22 0.08 -21.69
CA ALA A 167 6.18 0.81 -22.94
C ALA A 167 7.35 1.80 -22.90
N ALA A 168 8.53 1.28 -23.21
CA ALA A 168 9.73 2.04 -23.40
C ALA A 168 9.66 2.62 -24.81
N GLU A 169 9.10 3.84 -24.90
CA GLU A 169 9.45 4.77 -25.99
C GLU A 169 9.29 6.22 -25.50
#